data_271f25c9726fa35b8c607e0b9e0b7493
#
_entry.id   271f25c9726fa35b8c607e0b9e0b7493
#
_cell.length_a   1.000
_cell.length_b   1.000
_cell.length_c   1.000
_cell.angle_alpha   90.00
_cell.angle_beta   90.00
_cell.angle_gamma   90.00
#
_symmetry.space_group_name_H-M   'P 1'
#
loop_
_entity.id
_entity.type
_entity.pdbx_description
1 polymer ?
#
loop_
_entity_poly.entity_id
_entity_poly.type
_entity_poly.pdbx_seq_one_letter_code
_entity_poly.pdbx_strand_id
1 'polypeptide(L)'
;PVAEMGGHTESDRLTLSKKISAPQLWDGVNSPCLYRAEVTLFYGDKATDMVSENFGIRTYHINPEDGFFLNGKSYPLHGVNYHQDSFESGWAMTNIQRERDYGIIRDMGCNAVRMAHYQHCSQEYSLCDDFGICVWTEIGIINKMSPDESERHILADGFAENAKQQLIELIRQNYNHPSIILWGISNELHQMSDEIFALYQELYELACTEDNTRLKTYADNQFYGRFLQLPTDVVGYNRYFGWYKEAGDAEHFGEWLDLYHNSKEKRPICISEYGGGGALTQHKDSIDWLNDIDPNGARHYENYQSQLHEIVWRQFSARKYLWAAFVWCMFDFPSSGREEGDTIGQ
;
A
#
# COMPACT_ATOMS: atom_id res chain seq x y z
N PRO A 1 5.45 34.08 3.22
CA PRO A 1 6.26 33.00 2.73
C PRO A 1 7.25 32.50 3.79
N VAL A 2 7.43 31.17 3.89
CA VAL A 2 8.41 30.56 4.80
C VAL A 2 9.82 30.69 4.22
N ALA A 3 9.93 30.66 2.90
CA ALA A 3 11.16 30.87 2.14
C ALA A 3 10.84 31.45 0.76
N GLU A 4 11.79 32.18 0.21
CA GLU A 4 11.70 32.72 -1.15
C GLU A 4 13.05 32.50 -1.84
N MET A 5 13.03 32.15 -3.10
CA MET A 5 14.21 31.91 -3.94
C MET A 5 13.97 32.44 -5.34
N GLY A 6 15.05 32.83 -6.02
CA GLY A 6 15.01 33.18 -7.41
C GLY A 6 16.29 32.69 -8.10
N GLY A 7 16.21 32.46 -9.40
CA GLY A 7 17.33 32.06 -10.23
C GLY A 7 17.07 32.35 -11.69
N HIS A 8 18.11 32.22 -12.51
CA HIS A 8 18.06 32.37 -13.95
C HIS A 8 18.61 31.12 -14.63
N THR A 9 17.99 30.70 -15.70
CA THR A 9 18.46 29.57 -16.52
C THR A 9 18.27 29.88 -18.01
N GLU A 10 19.17 29.36 -18.81
CA GLU A 10 19.06 29.33 -20.28
C GLU A 10 18.73 27.88 -20.75
N SER A 11 18.57 26.95 -19.81
CA SER A 11 18.20 25.56 -20.07
C SER A 11 16.75 25.28 -19.65
N ASP A 12 16.28 24.12 -19.97
CA ASP A 12 14.94 23.58 -19.57
C ASP A 12 14.85 23.22 -18.09
N ARG A 13 15.96 23.33 -17.34
CA ARG A 13 16.02 22.95 -15.93
C ARG A 13 16.73 23.99 -15.08
N LEU A 14 16.13 24.31 -13.93
CA LEU A 14 16.74 25.11 -12.88
C LEU A 14 16.55 24.40 -11.54
N THR A 15 17.65 24.18 -10.81
CA THR A 15 17.60 23.62 -9.46
C THR A 15 17.92 24.71 -8.45
N LEU A 16 17.00 24.93 -7.53
CA LEU A 16 17.15 25.84 -6.40
C LEU A 16 17.04 25.07 -5.10
N SER A 17 17.79 25.46 -4.08
CA SER A 17 17.70 24.86 -2.75
C SER A 17 17.68 25.90 -1.65
N LYS A 18 16.86 25.70 -0.64
CA LYS A 18 16.74 26.57 0.50
C LYS A 18 16.51 25.74 1.77
N LYS A 19 17.23 26.08 2.83
CA LYS A 19 17.01 25.49 4.15
C LYS A 19 15.83 26.18 4.83
N ILE A 20 14.88 25.41 5.30
CA ILE A 20 13.80 25.87 6.19
C ILE A 20 14.25 25.55 7.63
N SER A 21 14.33 26.57 8.48
CA SER A 21 14.72 26.41 9.89
C SER A 21 13.49 26.05 10.73
N ALA A 22 13.58 25.00 11.55
CA ALA A 22 12.50 24.52 12.41
C ALA A 22 11.16 24.31 11.65
N PRO A 23 11.14 23.45 10.62
CA PRO A 23 9.92 23.23 9.86
C PRO A 23 8.84 22.57 10.73
N GLN A 24 7.58 22.89 10.44
CA GLN A 24 6.47 22.03 10.89
C GLN A 24 6.51 20.75 10.09
N LEU A 25 6.54 19.62 10.80
CA LEU A 25 6.60 18.33 10.14
C LEU A 25 5.19 17.81 9.80
N TRP A 26 5.09 17.09 8.69
CA TRP A 26 3.97 16.23 8.44
C TRP A 26 4.09 15.02 9.38
N ASP A 27 3.23 14.94 10.40
CA ASP A 27 3.30 13.98 11.51
C ASP A 27 2.12 12.98 11.48
N GLY A 28 1.77 12.54 10.28
CA GLY A 28 0.66 11.61 10.07
C GLY A 28 -0.66 12.18 10.61
N VAL A 29 -1.51 11.33 11.14
CA VAL A 29 -2.83 11.74 11.67
C VAL A 29 -2.75 12.71 12.85
N ASN A 30 -1.59 12.85 13.49
CA ASN A 30 -1.42 13.78 14.61
C ASN A 30 -1.35 15.23 14.15
N SER A 31 -0.70 15.49 13.02
CA SER A 31 -0.54 16.84 12.45
C SER A 31 -0.09 16.76 10.99
N PRO A 32 -1.02 16.66 10.02
CA PRO A 32 -0.70 16.52 8.60
C PRO A 32 -0.34 17.89 7.98
N CYS A 33 0.75 18.50 8.44
CA CYS A 33 1.15 19.83 7.99
C CYS A 33 1.74 19.80 6.58
N LEU A 34 1.14 20.57 5.69
CA LEU A 34 1.60 20.75 4.32
C LEU A 34 2.16 22.16 4.09
N TYR A 35 3.16 22.23 3.23
CA TYR A 35 3.65 23.46 2.63
C TYR A 35 3.17 23.53 1.20
N ARG A 36 3.09 24.75 0.68
CA ARG A 36 2.80 25.00 -0.73
C ARG A 36 3.99 25.69 -1.38
N ALA A 37 4.53 25.08 -2.43
CA ALA A 37 5.51 25.68 -3.32
C ALA A 37 4.78 26.38 -4.47
N GLU A 38 5.06 27.66 -4.67
CA GLU A 38 4.57 28.43 -5.81
C GLU A 38 5.77 28.83 -6.67
N VAL A 39 5.75 28.44 -7.91
CA VAL A 39 6.83 28.73 -8.88
C VAL A 39 6.25 29.57 -9.99
N THR A 40 6.81 30.78 -10.16
CA THR A 40 6.43 31.70 -11.24
C THR A 40 7.58 31.79 -12.23
N LEU A 41 7.28 31.55 -13.50
CA LEU A 41 8.21 31.74 -14.61
C LEU A 41 8.07 33.17 -15.19
N PHE A 42 9.18 33.84 -15.33
CA PHE A 42 9.25 35.17 -15.94
C PHE A 42 10.04 35.13 -17.25
N TYR A 43 9.56 35.89 -18.23
CA TYR A 43 10.32 36.27 -19.41
C TYR A 43 10.56 37.79 -19.36
N GLY A 44 11.79 38.19 -19.05
CA GLY A 44 12.06 39.54 -18.60
C GLY A 44 11.29 39.86 -17.32
N ASP A 45 10.57 40.98 -17.30
CA ASP A 45 9.76 41.39 -16.13
C ASP A 45 8.31 40.87 -16.18
N LYS A 46 7.97 40.09 -17.19
CA LYS A 46 6.61 39.57 -17.37
C LYS A 46 6.48 38.14 -16.86
N ALA A 47 5.57 37.94 -15.92
CA ALA A 47 5.15 36.61 -15.52
C ALA A 47 4.45 35.90 -16.70
N THR A 48 4.91 34.72 -17.06
CA THR A 48 4.43 33.94 -18.22
C THR A 48 3.74 32.66 -17.83
N ASP A 49 4.09 32.09 -16.70
CA ASP A 49 3.46 30.86 -16.18
C ASP A 49 3.59 30.77 -14.66
N MET A 50 2.70 30.03 -14.01
CA MET A 50 2.75 29.77 -12.58
C MET A 50 2.20 28.37 -12.28
N VAL A 51 2.95 27.63 -11.50
CA VAL A 51 2.53 26.32 -10.96
C VAL A 51 2.61 26.33 -9.45
N SER A 52 1.77 25.53 -8.81
CA SER A 52 1.84 25.35 -7.36
C SER A 52 1.69 23.89 -6.98
N GLU A 53 2.51 23.44 -6.03
CA GLU A 53 2.54 22.09 -5.52
C GLU A 53 2.53 22.06 -4.00
N ASN A 54 1.74 21.16 -3.43
CA ASN A 54 1.79 20.88 -2.00
C ASN A 54 2.88 19.85 -1.72
N PHE A 55 3.53 19.99 -0.58
CA PHE A 55 4.52 19.02 -0.09
C PHE A 55 4.56 19.02 1.43
N GLY A 56 5.02 17.94 2.01
CA GLY A 56 5.23 17.82 3.45
C GLY A 56 6.69 17.51 3.77
N ILE A 57 7.14 17.92 4.95
CA ILE A 57 8.49 17.64 5.44
C ILE A 57 8.37 16.59 6.55
N ARG A 58 8.99 15.46 6.36
CA ARG A 58 9.01 14.36 7.32
C ARG A 58 10.27 13.53 7.21
N THR A 59 10.54 12.75 8.24
CA THR A 59 11.48 11.62 8.21
C THR A 59 10.76 10.36 8.68
N TYR A 60 11.15 9.22 8.16
CA TYR A 60 10.69 7.94 8.69
C TYR A 60 11.78 6.88 8.53
N HIS A 61 11.68 5.83 9.31
CA HIS A 61 12.46 4.61 9.14
C HIS A 61 11.69 3.43 9.71
N ILE A 62 12.07 2.23 9.27
CA ILE A 62 11.53 0.98 9.80
C ILE A 62 12.67 0.23 10.47
N ASN A 63 12.47 -0.09 11.75
CA ASN A 63 13.40 -0.91 12.54
C ASN A 63 12.87 -2.36 12.53
N PRO A 64 13.69 -3.37 12.19
CA PRO A 64 13.24 -4.77 12.16
C PRO A 64 12.72 -5.30 13.50
N GLU A 65 13.14 -4.72 14.63
CA GLU A 65 12.76 -5.16 15.99
C GLU A 65 11.67 -4.29 16.62
N ASP A 66 11.62 -3.00 16.27
CA ASP A 66 10.78 -2.02 16.95
C ASP A 66 9.68 -1.41 16.05
N GLY A 67 9.63 -1.77 14.77
CA GLY A 67 8.59 -1.35 13.85
C GLY A 67 8.82 -0.01 13.16
N PHE A 68 7.75 0.70 12.84
CA PHE A 68 7.76 1.93 12.07
C PHE A 68 7.90 3.17 12.97
N PHE A 69 8.73 4.12 12.52
CA PHE A 69 8.96 5.39 13.19
C PHE A 69 8.72 6.56 12.23
N LEU A 70 7.90 7.51 12.65
CA LEU A 70 7.67 8.78 11.96
C LEU A 70 8.25 9.92 12.79
N ASN A 71 9.10 10.75 12.17
CA ASN A 71 9.74 11.89 12.81
C ASN A 71 10.48 11.52 14.13
N GLY A 72 11.07 10.32 14.16
CA GLY A 72 11.79 9.80 15.31
C GLY A 72 10.95 9.23 16.45
N LYS A 73 9.62 9.15 16.28
CA LYS A 73 8.69 8.57 17.25
C LYS A 73 8.13 7.25 16.71
N SER A 74 7.93 6.26 17.58
CA SER A 74 7.23 5.03 17.23
C SER A 74 5.80 5.37 16.73
N TYR A 75 5.45 4.84 15.56
CA TYR A 75 4.20 5.13 14.88
C TYR A 75 3.70 3.88 14.14
N PRO A 76 3.17 2.87 14.87
CA PRO A 76 2.68 1.65 14.25
C PRO A 76 1.60 1.94 13.19
N LEU A 77 1.68 1.28 12.05
CA LEU A 77 0.75 1.48 10.96
C LEU A 77 -0.39 0.45 11.02
N HIS A 78 -1.61 0.97 11.11
CA HIS A 78 -2.86 0.23 11.11
C HIS A 78 -3.63 0.60 9.84
N GLY A 79 -3.67 -0.32 8.90
CA GLY A 79 -4.11 0.00 7.56
C GLY A 79 -5.19 -0.91 7.01
N VAL A 80 -5.68 -0.49 5.87
CA VAL A 80 -6.60 -1.24 5.01
C VAL A 80 -6.06 -1.26 3.60
N ASN A 81 -6.40 -2.30 2.83
CA ASN A 81 -6.28 -2.29 1.39
C ASN A 81 -7.52 -1.60 0.79
N TYR A 82 -7.32 -0.88 -0.30
CA TYR A 82 -8.39 -0.14 -0.95
C TYR A 82 -8.26 -0.26 -2.48
N HIS A 83 -9.35 -0.65 -3.13
CA HIS A 83 -9.53 -0.51 -4.57
C HIS A 83 -10.30 0.78 -4.87
N GLN A 84 -9.88 1.55 -5.88
CA GLN A 84 -10.59 2.75 -6.33
C GLN A 84 -11.84 2.37 -7.14
N ASP A 85 -12.82 1.83 -6.46
CA ASP A 85 -14.03 1.28 -7.05
C ASP A 85 -15.27 1.64 -6.21
N SER A 86 -16.39 1.81 -6.87
CA SER A 86 -17.68 2.09 -6.25
C SER A 86 -18.77 1.28 -6.92
N PHE A 87 -19.67 0.71 -6.14
CA PHE A 87 -20.81 -0.05 -6.62
C PHE A 87 -21.62 0.70 -7.69
N GLU A 88 -21.78 2.02 -7.55
CA GLU A 88 -22.60 2.81 -8.45
C GLU A 88 -21.89 3.20 -9.76
N SER A 89 -20.58 3.35 -9.75
CA SER A 89 -19.83 3.98 -10.85
C SER A 89 -18.57 3.23 -11.29
N GLY A 90 -18.26 2.10 -10.66
CA GLY A 90 -16.99 1.41 -10.89
C GLY A 90 -15.81 2.38 -10.65
N TRP A 91 -14.85 2.40 -11.54
CA TRP A 91 -13.69 3.29 -11.45
C TRP A 91 -13.98 4.77 -11.73
N ALA A 92 -15.15 5.10 -12.27
CA ALA A 92 -15.57 6.47 -12.56
C ALA A 92 -16.07 7.21 -11.31
N MET A 93 -15.36 7.05 -10.20
CA MET A 93 -15.69 7.69 -8.92
C MET A 93 -15.55 9.21 -9.00
N THR A 94 -16.47 9.89 -8.34
CA THR A 94 -16.39 11.34 -8.11
C THR A 94 -15.47 11.68 -6.92
N ASN A 95 -15.01 12.90 -6.84
CA ASN A 95 -14.22 13.37 -5.67
C ASN A 95 -15.01 13.24 -4.36
N ILE A 96 -16.33 13.46 -4.39
CA ILE A 96 -17.20 13.32 -3.21
C ILE A 96 -17.23 11.87 -2.69
N GLN A 97 -17.26 10.89 -3.60
CA GLN A 97 -17.21 9.47 -3.20
C GLN A 97 -15.86 9.14 -2.57
N ARG A 98 -14.75 9.60 -3.16
CA ARG A 98 -13.40 9.43 -2.58
C ARG A 98 -13.26 10.08 -1.21
N GLU A 99 -13.70 11.34 -1.08
CA GLU A 99 -13.68 12.04 0.22
C GLU A 99 -14.48 11.29 1.29
N ARG A 100 -15.63 10.73 0.93
CA ARG A 100 -16.43 9.88 1.82
C ARG A 100 -15.67 8.64 2.24
N ASP A 101 -15.09 7.91 1.29
CA ASP A 101 -14.41 6.65 1.56
C ASP A 101 -13.17 6.85 2.43
N TYR A 102 -12.34 7.84 2.12
CA TYR A 102 -11.18 8.19 2.96
C TYR A 102 -11.59 8.79 4.32
N GLY A 103 -12.73 9.48 4.39
CA GLY A 103 -13.34 9.89 5.64
C GLY A 103 -13.69 8.70 6.53
N ILE A 104 -14.29 7.65 5.97
CA ILE A 104 -14.62 6.41 6.70
C ILE A 104 -13.35 5.69 7.16
N ILE A 105 -12.32 5.57 6.29
CA ILE A 105 -11.02 4.99 6.63
C ILE A 105 -10.39 5.70 7.84
N ARG A 106 -10.38 7.03 7.82
CA ARG A 106 -9.90 7.84 8.96
C ARG A 106 -10.73 7.64 10.22
N ASP A 107 -12.06 7.69 10.10
CA ASP A 107 -12.98 7.60 11.24
C ASP A 107 -12.96 6.20 11.89
N MET A 108 -12.59 5.16 11.12
CA MET A 108 -12.31 3.83 11.65
C MET A 108 -11.00 3.77 12.46
N GLY A 109 -10.17 4.81 12.41
CA GLY A 109 -8.90 4.89 13.12
C GLY A 109 -7.70 4.36 12.35
N CYS A 110 -7.84 4.11 11.04
CA CYS A 110 -6.72 3.75 10.19
C CYS A 110 -5.78 4.95 9.98
N ASN A 111 -4.48 4.67 10.02
CA ASN A 111 -3.44 5.66 9.74
C ASN A 111 -2.57 5.27 8.54
N ALA A 112 -2.95 4.20 7.83
CA ALA A 112 -2.31 3.74 6.62
C ALA A 112 -3.32 3.16 5.63
N VAL A 113 -2.98 3.24 4.32
CA VAL A 113 -3.71 2.59 3.24
C VAL A 113 -2.73 1.98 2.25
N ARG A 114 -3.03 0.77 1.79
CA ARG A 114 -2.39 0.20 0.62
C ARG A 114 -3.34 0.35 -0.56
N MET A 115 -2.91 1.13 -1.53
CA MET A 115 -3.64 1.38 -2.77
C MET A 115 -3.39 0.22 -3.74
N ALA A 116 -4.22 -0.81 -3.60
CA ALA A 116 -4.08 -2.05 -4.35
C ALA A 116 -4.78 -1.95 -5.70
N HIS A 117 -4.25 -2.51 -6.76
CA HIS A 117 -2.91 -3.06 -7.01
C HIS A 117 -2.27 -2.32 -8.18
N TYR A 118 -2.48 -1.01 -8.27
CA TYR A 118 -2.13 -0.13 -9.39
C TYR A 118 -2.09 1.33 -8.91
N GLN A 119 -1.59 2.22 -9.74
CA GLN A 119 -1.64 3.66 -9.43
C GLN A 119 -3.09 4.15 -9.33
N HIS A 120 -3.41 4.77 -8.21
CA HIS A 120 -4.72 5.38 -7.98
C HIS A 120 -4.79 6.83 -8.49
N CYS A 121 -5.98 7.41 -8.40
CA CYS A 121 -6.24 8.80 -8.79
C CYS A 121 -5.48 9.78 -7.90
N SER A 122 -4.96 10.88 -8.49
CA SER A 122 -4.20 11.91 -7.77
C SER A 122 -4.95 12.53 -6.57
N GLN A 123 -6.27 12.60 -6.63
CA GLN A 123 -7.10 13.08 -5.52
C GLN A 123 -6.93 12.22 -4.25
N GLU A 124 -6.75 10.91 -4.40
CA GLU A 124 -6.63 10.00 -3.27
C GLU A 124 -5.31 10.20 -2.52
N TYR A 125 -4.22 10.44 -3.23
CA TYR A 125 -2.94 10.82 -2.58
C TYR A 125 -3.07 12.15 -1.84
N SER A 126 -3.76 13.13 -2.42
CA SER A 126 -4.00 14.43 -1.77
C SER A 126 -4.86 14.28 -0.50
N LEU A 127 -5.89 13.43 -0.51
CA LEU A 127 -6.69 13.11 0.68
C LEU A 127 -5.83 12.43 1.76
N CYS A 128 -4.94 11.53 1.39
CA CYS A 128 -4.01 10.92 2.34
C CYS A 128 -3.04 11.94 2.95
N ASP A 129 -2.54 12.89 2.15
CA ASP A 129 -1.72 13.98 2.66
C ASP A 129 -2.47 14.83 3.69
N ASP A 130 -3.70 15.23 3.37
CA ASP A 130 -4.55 16.09 4.21
C ASP A 130 -5.04 15.38 5.49
N PHE A 131 -5.29 14.08 5.43
CA PHE A 131 -5.76 13.28 6.57
C PHE A 131 -4.61 12.68 7.39
N GLY A 132 -3.37 12.75 6.90
CA GLY A 132 -2.22 12.19 7.58
C GLY A 132 -2.11 10.66 7.46
N ILE A 133 -2.69 10.06 6.44
CA ILE A 133 -2.71 8.62 6.20
C ILE A 133 -1.45 8.22 5.41
N CYS A 134 -0.65 7.30 5.94
CA CYS A 134 0.53 6.76 5.23
C CYS A 134 0.10 5.85 4.07
N VAL A 135 0.80 5.96 2.94
CA VAL A 135 0.43 5.26 1.71
C VAL A 135 1.51 4.26 1.27
N TRP A 136 1.07 3.04 0.99
CA TRP A 136 1.75 2.11 0.11
C TRP A 136 1.02 2.14 -1.24
N THR A 137 1.69 2.58 -2.29
CA THR A 137 1.17 2.56 -3.66
C THR A 137 2.03 1.67 -4.54
N GLU A 138 1.45 1.08 -5.59
CA GLU A 138 2.14 0.05 -6.39
C GLU A 138 1.78 0.13 -7.88
N ILE A 139 2.61 -0.52 -8.72
CA ILE A 139 2.30 -0.73 -10.13
C ILE A 139 1.56 -2.06 -10.33
N GLY A 140 0.83 -2.16 -11.45
CA GLY A 140 -0.08 -3.28 -11.72
C GLY A 140 0.58 -4.58 -12.15
N ILE A 141 1.65 -5.03 -11.48
CA ILE A 141 2.20 -6.38 -11.65
C ILE A 141 1.56 -7.28 -10.61
N ILE A 142 0.50 -7.97 -11.01
CA ILE A 142 -0.25 -8.85 -10.14
C ILE A 142 -0.30 -10.26 -10.70
N ASN A 143 -0.52 -11.22 -9.81
CA ASN A 143 -0.74 -12.60 -10.12
C ASN A 143 -1.93 -12.83 -11.07
N LYS A 144 -1.83 -13.85 -11.91
CA LYS A 144 -2.94 -14.43 -12.68
C LYS A 144 -3.43 -15.71 -12.00
N MET A 145 -4.63 -16.19 -12.42
CA MET A 145 -5.32 -17.33 -11.82
C MET A 145 -4.52 -18.64 -11.86
N SER A 146 -3.58 -18.83 -12.82
CA SER A 146 -2.66 -19.96 -12.83
C SER A 146 -1.20 -19.50 -12.92
N PRO A 147 -0.26 -20.25 -12.34
CA PRO A 147 1.17 -19.93 -12.43
C PRO A 147 1.68 -19.79 -13.86
N ASP A 148 1.31 -20.71 -14.77
CA ASP A 148 1.73 -20.69 -16.18
C ASP A 148 1.19 -19.49 -16.95
N GLU A 149 -0.02 -19.03 -16.63
CA GLU A 149 -0.60 -17.82 -17.23
C GLU A 149 0.09 -16.56 -16.70
N SER A 150 0.43 -16.54 -15.42
CA SER A 150 1.14 -15.43 -14.78
C SER A 150 2.52 -15.23 -15.43
N GLU A 151 3.29 -16.28 -15.60
CA GLU A 151 4.59 -16.21 -16.23
C GLU A 151 4.51 -15.74 -17.69
N ARG A 152 3.65 -16.35 -18.49
CA ARG A 152 3.43 -15.96 -19.90
C ARG A 152 2.99 -14.51 -20.06
N HIS A 153 2.21 -13.99 -19.10
CA HIS A 153 1.78 -12.61 -19.14
C HIS A 153 2.93 -11.64 -18.83
N ILE A 154 3.71 -11.94 -17.79
CA ILE A 154 4.84 -11.08 -17.36
C ILE A 154 5.97 -11.09 -18.40
N LEU A 155 6.16 -12.20 -19.10
CA LEU A 155 7.18 -12.35 -20.14
C LEU A 155 6.67 -11.99 -21.56
N ALA A 156 5.45 -11.50 -21.70
CA ALA A 156 4.92 -11.05 -22.98
C ALA A 156 5.68 -9.83 -23.53
N ASP A 157 5.76 -9.75 -24.85
CA ASP A 157 6.42 -8.64 -25.55
C ASP A 157 5.85 -7.28 -25.11
N GLY A 158 6.73 -6.36 -24.72
CA GLY A 158 6.40 -5.01 -24.29
C GLY A 158 5.94 -4.89 -22.83
N PHE A 159 5.76 -6.01 -22.11
CA PHE A 159 5.34 -5.95 -20.69
C PHE A 159 6.40 -5.28 -19.80
N ALA A 160 7.67 -5.67 -19.96
CA ALA A 160 8.77 -5.12 -19.16
C ALA A 160 8.93 -3.61 -19.36
N GLU A 161 8.87 -3.14 -20.60
CA GLU A 161 8.94 -1.72 -20.95
C GLU A 161 7.76 -0.95 -20.38
N ASN A 162 6.56 -1.52 -20.47
CA ASN A 162 5.35 -0.91 -19.91
C ASN A 162 5.42 -0.86 -18.37
N ALA A 163 5.88 -1.90 -17.72
CA ALA A 163 6.07 -1.93 -16.26
C ALA A 163 7.06 -0.86 -15.79
N LYS A 164 8.19 -0.71 -16.47
CA LYS A 164 9.18 0.35 -16.20
C LYS A 164 8.57 1.74 -16.39
N GLN A 165 7.81 1.94 -17.47
CA GLN A 165 7.15 3.21 -17.74
C GLN A 165 6.12 3.55 -16.65
N GLN A 166 5.28 2.59 -16.25
CA GLN A 166 4.32 2.78 -15.16
C GLN A 166 5.02 3.15 -13.84
N LEU A 167 6.15 2.51 -13.53
CA LEU A 167 6.90 2.79 -12.31
C LEU A 167 7.50 4.21 -12.33
N ILE A 168 8.06 4.64 -13.46
CA ILE A 168 8.55 6.01 -13.63
C ILE A 168 7.41 7.03 -13.46
N GLU A 169 6.27 6.78 -14.09
CA GLU A 169 5.09 7.65 -14.02
C GLU A 169 4.55 7.72 -12.60
N LEU A 170 4.39 6.58 -11.93
CA LEU A 170 3.94 6.50 -10.54
C LEU A 170 4.82 7.36 -9.63
N ILE A 171 6.14 7.21 -9.73
CA ILE A 171 7.09 7.95 -8.89
C ILE A 171 7.08 9.44 -9.22
N ARG A 172 7.24 9.80 -10.50
CA ARG A 172 7.39 11.20 -10.92
C ARG A 172 6.14 12.05 -10.73
N GLN A 173 4.97 11.44 -10.85
CA GLN A 173 3.69 12.13 -10.61
C GLN A 173 3.42 12.33 -9.11
N ASN A 174 3.99 11.49 -8.24
CA ASN A 174 3.56 11.42 -6.84
C ASN A 174 4.68 11.67 -5.81
N TYR A 175 5.93 11.94 -6.21
CA TYR A 175 7.03 12.07 -5.23
C TYR A 175 6.91 13.29 -4.29
N ASN A 176 6.03 14.24 -4.54
CA ASN A 176 5.77 15.37 -3.64
C ASN A 176 4.81 15.03 -2.48
N HIS A 177 4.07 13.91 -2.58
CA HIS A 177 3.13 13.49 -1.54
C HIS A 177 3.87 12.96 -0.29
N PRO A 178 3.78 13.62 0.87
CA PRO A 178 4.45 13.17 2.10
C PRO A 178 3.82 11.87 2.65
N SER A 179 2.57 11.61 2.35
CA SER A 179 1.86 10.39 2.74
C SER A 179 2.51 9.13 2.20
N ILE A 180 3.05 9.16 0.98
CA ILE A 180 3.66 7.98 0.36
C ILE A 180 4.95 7.61 1.09
N ILE A 181 5.01 6.38 1.59
CA ILE A 181 6.15 5.81 2.29
C ILE A 181 6.77 4.62 1.55
N LEU A 182 6.01 3.96 0.68
CA LEU A 182 6.43 2.77 -0.05
C LEU A 182 6.07 2.85 -1.53
N TRP A 183 7.01 2.43 -2.38
CA TRP A 183 6.77 2.09 -3.78
C TRP A 183 6.68 0.58 -3.91
N GLY A 184 5.50 0.05 -4.25
CA GLY A 184 5.25 -1.36 -4.50
C GLY A 184 5.57 -1.74 -5.94
N ILE A 185 6.26 -2.88 -6.11
CA ILE A 185 6.69 -3.36 -7.43
C ILE A 185 5.77 -4.47 -7.94
N SER A 186 5.26 -5.32 -7.06
CA SER A 186 4.40 -6.44 -7.47
C SER A 186 3.55 -6.97 -6.32
N ASN A 187 2.53 -7.74 -6.69
CA ASN A 187 1.67 -8.49 -5.78
C ASN A 187 1.58 -9.95 -6.20
N GLU A 188 1.83 -10.87 -5.26
CA GLU A 188 1.55 -12.30 -5.35
C GLU A 188 2.07 -13.00 -6.61
N LEU A 189 3.33 -12.82 -6.95
CA LEU A 189 3.94 -13.59 -8.04
C LEU A 189 4.00 -15.08 -7.68
N HIS A 190 3.47 -15.94 -8.55
CA HIS A 190 3.43 -17.40 -8.29
C HIS A 190 4.65 -18.14 -8.77
N GLN A 191 5.35 -17.62 -9.76
CA GLN A 191 6.57 -18.20 -10.30
C GLN A 191 7.69 -17.16 -10.32
N MET A 192 8.91 -17.65 -10.21
CA MET A 192 10.11 -16.85 -10.19
C MET A 192 11.16 -17.50 -11.10
N SER A 193 10.95 -17.39 -12.42
CA SER A 193 11.97 -17.73 -13.42
C SER A 193 13.16 -16.77 -13.34
N ASP A 194 14.23 -17.08 -14.06
CA ASP A 194 15.40 -16.21 -14.13
C ASP A 194 15.06 -14.85 -14.76
N GLU A 195 14.20 -14.87 -15.75
CA GLU A 195 13.74 -13.69 -16.49
C GLU A 195 12.86 -12.79 -15.60
N ILE A 196 11.92 -13.35 -14.86
CA ILE A 196 11.08 -12.60 -13.92
C ILE A 196 11.93 -12.01 -12.80
N PHE A 197 12.88 -12.78 -12.28
CA PHE A 197 13.80 -12.28 -11.26
C PHE A 197 14.66 -11.11 -11.79
N ALA A 198 15.18 -11.22 -13.01
CA ALA A 198 15.94 -10.15 -13.65
C ALA A 198 15.08 -8.88 -13.85
N LEU A 199 13.85 -9.02 -14.36
CA LEU A 199 12.93 -7.90 -14.51
C LEU A 199 12.66 -7.22 -13.16
N TYR A 200 12.46 -8.02 -12.12
CA TYR A 200 12.23 -7.46 -10.78
C TYR A 200 13.45 -6.67 -10.28
N GLN A 201 14.67 -7.17 -10.49
CA GLN A 201 15.89 -6.44 -10.14
C GLN A 201 15.99 -5.12 -10.90
N GLU A 202 15.70 -5.10 -12.21
CA GLU A 202 15.69 -3.88 -13.01
C GLU A 202 14.66 -2.86 -12.50
N LEU A 203 13.47 -3.30 -12.12
CA LEU A 203 12.43 -2.43 -11.56
C LEU A 203 12.84 -1.88 -10.18
N TYR A 204 13.45 -2.69 -9.33
CA TYR A 204 13.97 -2.23 -8.04
C TYR A 204 15.07 -1.17 -8.23
N GLU A 205 16.04 -1.41 -9.09
CA GLU A 205 17.13 -0.48 -9.41
C GLU A 205 16.60 0.82 -10.03
N LEU A 206 15.60 0.72 -10.91
CA LEU A 206 14.91 1.86 -11.50
C LEU A 206 14.21 2.70 -10.41
N ALA A 207 13.46 2.06 -9.52
CA ALA A 207 12.80 2.75 -8.40
C ALA A 207 13.81 3.44 -7.47
N CYS A 208 14.97 2.82 -7.23
CA CYS A 208 16.05 3.44 -6.45
C CYS A 208 16.66 4.65 -7.15
N THR A 209 16.72 4.64 -8.48
CA THR A 209 17.24 5.74 -9.30
C THR A 209 16.25 6.92 -9.35
N GLU A 210 14.96 6.63 -9.51
CA GLU A 210 13.91 7.65 -9.58
C GLU A 210 13.64 8.30 -8.20
N ASP A 211 13.65 7.51 -7.13
CA ASP A 211 13.48 8.00 -5.77
C ASP A 211 14.28 7.14 -4.76
N ASN A 212 15.33 7.71 -4.20
CA ASN A 212 16.16 7.10 -3.16
C ASN A 212 15.70 7.44 -1.73
N THR A 213 14.59 8.14 -1.57
CA THR A 213 14.08 8.60 -0.27
C THR A 213 13.01 7.72 0.32
N ARG A 214 12.32 6.94 -0.52
CA ARG A 214 11.26 6.00 -0.10
C ARG A 214 11.71 4.56 -0.27
N LEU A 215 11.14 3.70 0.58
CA LEU A 215 11.42 2.26 0.55
C LEU A 215 10.64 1.57 -0.58
N LYS A 216 11.24 0.50 -1.11
CA LYS A 216 10.66 -0.36 -2.14
C LYS A 216 10.20 -1.66 -1.51
N THR A 217 9.06 -2.17 -1.99
CA THR A 217 8.43 -3.35 -1.43
C THR A 217 7.71 -4.18 -2.50
N TYR A 218 7.28 -5.34 -2.09
CA TYR A 218 6.30 -6.18 -2.80
C TYR A 218 5.45 -6.94 -1.78
N ALA A 219 4.30 -7.42 -2.22
CA ALA A 219 3.47 -8.30 -1.42
C ALA A 219 3.67 -9.76 -1.86
N ASP A 220 3.98 -10.64 -0.91
CA ASP A 220 4.34 -12.03 -1.14
C ASP A 220 3.34 -12.99 -0.47
N ASN A 221 2.93 -14.03 -1.21
CA ASN A 221 2.13 -15.14 -0.69
C ASN A 221 2.85 -16.50 -0.77
N GLN A 222 4.13 -16.53 -1.21
CA GLN A 222 4.88 -17.78 -1.43
C GLN A 222 5.77 -18.16 -0.25
N PHE A 223 6.41 -17.20 0.44
CA PHE A 223 7.17 -17.39 1.68
C PHE A 223 8.40 -18.31 1.59
N TYR A 224 8.93 -18.59 0.40
CA TYR A 224 10.05 -19.54 0.23
C TYR A 224 10.92 -19.28 -1.02
N GLY A 225 12.07 -19.95 -1.07
CA GLY A 225 12.92 -20.03 -2.26
C GLY A 225 13.43 -18.67 -2.74
N ARG A 226 13.30 -18.42 -4.02
CA ARG A 226 13.79 -17.20 -4.69
C ARG A 226 13.02 -15.93 -4.29
N PHE A 227 11.78 -16.06 -3.83
CA PHE A 227 11.00 -14.92 -3.34
C PHE A 227 11.69 -14.25 -2.15
N LEU A 228 12.32 -15.01 -1.27
CA LEU A 228 13.10 -14.45 -0.15
C LEU A 228 14.38 -13.73 -0.59
N GLN A 229 14.80 -13.89 -1.84
CA GLN A 229 16.02 -13.29 -2.41
C GLN A 229 15.73 -12.05 -3.25
N LEU A 230 14.45 -11.71 -3.49
CA LEU A 230 14.11 -10.52 -4.27
C LEU A 230 14.68 -9.26 -3.61
N PRO A 231 15.33 -8.37 -4.37
CA PRO A 231 15.81 -7.11 -3.83
C PRO A 231 14.64 -6.24 -3.42
N THR A 232 14.59 -5.89 -2.15
CA THR A 232 13.56 -5.01 -1.57
C THR A 232 14.02 -4.53 -0.20
N ASP A 233 13.58 -3.36 0.22
CA ASP A 233 13.94 -2.80 1.51
C ASP A 233 13.12 -3.41 2.65
N VAL A 234 11.85 -3.68 2.39
CA VAL A 234 10.90 -4.31 3.31
C VAL A 234 10.03 -5.29 2.54
N VAL A 235 9.37 -6.21 3.23
CA VAL A 235 8.47 -7.18 2.62
C VAL A 235 7.10 -7.19 3.30
N GLY A 236 6.04 -7.27 2.49
CA GLY A 236 4.69 -7.51 2.95
C GLY A 236 4.26 -8.94 2.65
N TYR A 237 3.61 -9.57 3.61
CA TYR A 237 3.09 -10.92 3.43
C TYR A 237 1.56 -10.91 3.35
N ASN A 238 1.02 -11.48 2.27
CA ASN A 238 -0.41 -11.80 2.15
C ASN A 238 -0.67 -13.13 2.87
N ARG A 239 -1.32 -13.07 4.04
CA ARG A 239 -1.49 -14.24 4.87
C ARG A 239 -2.85 -14.25 5.55
N TYR A 240 -3.59 -15.33 5.37
CA TYR A 240 -5.01 -15.40 5.74
C TYR A 240 -5.30 -16.55 6.74
N PHE A 241 -4.61 -16.55 7.88
CA PHE A 241 -4.91 -17.48 8.97
C PHE A 241 -6.36 -17.30 9.44
N GLY A 242 -7.05 -18.43 9.60
CA GLY A 242 -8.47 -18.43 9.94
C GLY A 242 -9.40 -18.15 8.75
N TRP A 243 -8.88 -18.03 7.53
CA TRP A 243 -9.69 -17.88 6.33
C TRP A 243 -9.34 -18.99 5.33
N TYR A 244 -8.79 -18.77 4.20
CA TYR A 244 -8.53 -19.77 3.15
C TYR A 244 -8.09 -21.17 3.65
N LYS A 245 -6.82 -21.54 3.47
CA LYS A 245 -6.30 -22.87 3.77
C LYS A 245 -6.06 -23.13 5.26
N GLU A 246 -5.87 -22.06 6.01
CA GLU A 246 -5.63 -22.09 7.45
C GLU A 246 -6.90 -21.83 8.25
N ALA A 247 -8.05 -22.29 7.74
CA ALA A 247 -9.31 -22.24 8.47
C ALA A 247 -9.18 -22.87 9.87
N GLY A 248 -9.62 -22.15 10.90
CA GLY A 248 -9.47 -22.56 12.30
C GLY A 248 -8.12 -22.20 12.95
N ASP A 249 -7.12 -21.77 12.18
CA ASP A 249 -5.77 -21.50 12.67
C ASP A 249 -5.51 -20.03 13.05
N ALA A 250 -6.55 -19.20 13.16
CA ALA A 250 -6.42 -17.78 13.48
C ALA A 250 -5.56 -17.50 14.74
N GLU A 251 -5.64 -18.36 15.75
CA GLU A 251 -4.86 -18.24 17.00
C GLU A 251 -3.36 -18.49 16.81
N HIS A 252 -2.93 -19.13 15.71
CA HIS A 252 -1.52 -19.43 15.42
C HIS A 252 -0.83 -18.40 14.54
N PHE A 253 -1.52 -17.35 14.11
CA PHE A 253 -0.94 -16.34 13.22
C PHE A 253 0.31 -15.68 13.84
N GLY A 254 0.24 -15.36 15.12
CA GLY A 254 1.35 -14.79 15.85
C GLY A 254 2.58 -15.70 15.95
N GLU A 255 2.38 -17.01 16.15
CA GLU A 255 3.47 -17.99 16.19
C GLU A 255 4.18 -18.07 14.83
N TRP A 256 3.43 -18.02 13.73
CA TRP A 256 3.98 -17.98 12.38
C TRP A 256 4.83 -16.72 12.16
N LEU A 257 4.34 -15.54 12.59
CA LEU A 257 5.09 -14.29 12.51
C LEU A 257 6.41 -14.37 13.29
N ASP A 258 6.37 -14.88 14.53
CA ASP A 258 7.55 -15.03 15.38
C ASP A 258 8.58 -15.98 14.75
N LEU A 259 8.12 -17.07 14.12
CA LEU A 259 8.98 -17.99 13.40
C LEU A 259 9.71 -17.31 12.24
N TYR A 260 8.98 -16.53 11.42
CA TYR A 260 9.55 -15.83 10.28
C TYR A 260 10.51 -14.75 10.72
N HIS A 261 10.12 -13.92 11.67
CA HIS A 261 10.98 -12.88 12.23
C HIS A 261 12.29 -13.44 12.78
N ASN A 262 12.23 -14.52 13.55
CA ASN A 262 13.41 -15.06 14.23
C ASN A 262 14.32 -15.92 13.35
N SER A 263 13.81 -16.56 12.31
CA SER A 263 14.57 -17.60 11.60
C SER A 263 14.65 -17.47 10.08
N LYS A 264 13.71 -16.82 9.43
CA LYS A 264 13.57 -16.82 7.98
C LYS A 264 13.84 -15.48 7.34
N GLU A 265 13.14 -14.46 7.76
CA GLU A 265 13.22 -13.14 7.17
C GLU A 265 14.18 -12.23 7.94
N LYS A 266 14.98 -11.49 7.21
CA LYS A 266 15.94 -10.52 7.79
C LYS A 266 15.53 -9.08 7.53
N ARG A 267 14.58 -8.86 6.62
CA ARG A 267 14.01 -7.55 6.31
C ARG A 267 12.89 -7.23 7.29
N PRO A 268 12.57 -5.97 7.54
CA PRO A 268 11.37 -5.60 8.28
C PRO A 268 10.12 -6.18 7.61
N ILE A 269 9.27 -6.83 8.39
CA ILE A 269 8.07 -7.51 7.89
C ILE A 269 6.79 -6.80 8.26
N CYS A 270 5.81 -6.84 7.36
CA CYS A 270 4.42 -6.48 7.64
C CYS A 270 3.46 -7.53 7.06
N ILE A 271 2.22 -7.42 7.45
CA ILE A 271 1.12 -8.15 6.81
C ILE A 271 0.44 -7.19 5.83
N SER A 272 0.69 -7.42 4.54
CA SER A 272 0.11 -6.61 3.46
C SER A 272 -1.33 -6.95 3.16
N GLU A 273 -1.75 -8.18 3.47
CA GLU A 273 -3.15 -8.59 3.40
C GLU A 273 -3.48 -9.64 4.46
N TYR A 274 -4.59 -9.42 5.17
CA TYR A 274 -5.21 -10.39 6.07
C TYR A 274 -6.70 -10.07 6.21
N GLY A 275 -7.49 -11.05 6.67
CA GLY A 275 -8.91 -10.87 6.96
C GLY A 275 -9.75 -12.03 6.45
N GLY A 276 -11.04 -11.82 6.38
CA GLY A 276 -12.02 -12.78 5.88
C GLY A 276 -13.26 -12.06 5.38
N GLY A 277 -14.04 -12.71 4.52
CA GLY A 277 -15.29 -12.16 4.00
C GLY A 277 -16.40 -12.11 5.06
N GLY A 278 -17.33 -11.18 4.89
CA GLY A 278 -18.53 -11.06 5.71
C GLY A 278 -19.69 -10.53 4.86
N ALA A 279 -20.81 -11.24 4.85
CA ALA A 279 -22.02 -10.83 4.15
C ALA A 279 -23.03 -10.24 5.12
N LEU A 280 -23.55 -9.05 4.84
CA LEU A 280 -24.49 -8.30 5.70
C LEU A 280 -25.76 -9.06 6.08
N THR A 281 -26.14 -10.04 5.24
CA THR A 281 -27.35 -10.84 5.42
C THR A 281 -27.11 -12.14 6.20
N GLN A 282 -25.82 -12.45 6.47
CA GLN A 282 -25.45 -13.72 7.12
C GLN A 282 -24.95 -13.49 8.53
N HIS A 283 -25.68 -14.08 9.47
CA HIS A 283 -25.40 -13.99 10.88
C HIS A 283 -25.62 -15.35 11.57
N LYS A 284 -24.81 -15.70 12.56
CA LYS A 284 -24.94 -16.94 13.30
C LYS A 284 -24.60 -16.72 14.78
N ASP A 285 -25.43 -17.18 15.70
CA ASP A 285 -25.23 -16.97 17.14
C ASP A 285 -23.95 -17.59 17.69
N SER A 286 -23.51 -18.70 17.10
CA SER A 286 -22.30 -19.41 17.52
C SER A 286 -21.52 -19.88 16.32
N ILE A 287 -20.24 -19.52 16.24
CA ILE A 287 -19.34 -19.88 15.15
C ILE A 287 -18.66 -21.21 15.45
N ASP A 288 -18.76 -22.14 14.49
CA ASP A 288 -17.93 -23.33 14.40
C ASP A 288 -16.72 -23.03 13.48
N TRP A 289 -15.57 -22.78 14.08
CA TRP A 289 -14.34 -22.38 13.41
C TRP A 289 -13.82 -23.37 12.35
N LEU A 290 -14.30 -24.61 12.35
CA LEU A 290 -13.91 -25.62 11.37
C LEU A 290 -14.91 -25.77 10.23
N ASN A 291 -16.21 -25.55 10.51
CA ASN A 291 -17.27 -25.87 9.56
C ASN A 291 -18.04 -24.65 9.03
N ASP A 292 -17.90 -23.49 9.65
CA ASP A 292 -18.63 -22.29 9.26
C ASP A 292 -17.84 -21.40 8.27
N ILE A 293 -16.64 -21.82 7.87
CA ILE A 293 -15.78 -21.12 6.91
C ILE A 293 -16.00 -21.73 5.53
N ASP A 294 -16.24 -20.87 4.56
CA ASP A 294 -16.44 -21.25 3.16
C ASP A 294 -15.89 -20.15 2.23
N PRO A 295 -14.54 -19.93 2.23
CA PRO A 295 -13.94 -18.78 1.57
C PRO A 295 -14.23 -18.63 0.08
N ASN A 296 -14.51 -19.77 -0.59
CA ASN A 296 -14.80 -19.81 -2.03
C ASN A 296 -16.26 -20.17 -2.31
N GLY A 297 -17.14 -20.05 -1.33
CA GLY A 297 -18.53 -20.44 -1.41
C GLY A 297 -19.49 -19.41 -0.81
N ALA A 298 -20.68 -19.87 -0.43
CA ALA A 298 -21.78 -18.96 -0.10
C ALA A 298 -21.85 -18.53 1.37
N ARG A 299 -21.04 -19.10 2.27
CA ARG A 299 -21.18 -18.87 3.73
C ARG A 299 -20.15 -17.90 4.26
N HIS A 300 -20.51 -16.63 4.42
CA HIS A 300 -19.67 -15.55 4.92
C HIS A 300 -20.38 -14.84 6.08
N TYR A 301 -20.29 -15.40 7.29
CA TYR A 301 -20.94 -14.81 8.46
C TYR A 301 -20.23 -13.55 8.97
N GLU A 302 -20.93 -12.43 9.13
CA GLU A 302 -20.37 -11.16 9.66
C GLU A 302 -19.72 -11.33 11.03
N ASN A 303 -20.36 -12.07 11.92
CA ASN A 303 -19.81 -12.29 13.26
C ASN A 303 -18.59 -13.24 13.25
N TYR A 304 -18.41 -14.07 12.22
CA TYR A 304 -17.15 -14.76 11.98
C TYR A 304 -16.04 -13.76 11.65
N GLN A 305 -16.29 -12.89 10.67
CA GLN A 305 -15.35 -11.85 10.26
C GLN A 305 -14.92 -10.97 11.46
N SER A 306 -15.87 -10.50 12.27
CA SER A 306 -15.60 -9.69 13.45
C SER A 306 -14.70 -10.41 14.46
N GLN A 307 -15.01 -11.66 14.79
CA GLN A 307 -14.21 -12.47 15.72
C GLN A 307 -12.81 -12.77 15.17
N LEU A 308 -12.71 -13.06 13.88
CA LEU A 308 -11.41 -13.26 13.19
C LEU A 308 -10.51 -12.02 13.35
N HIS A 309 -11.05 -10.84 13.09
CA HIS A 309 -10.29 -9.59 13.25
C HIS A 309 -9.85 -9.35 14.69
N GLU A 310 -10.70 -9.62 15.68
CA GLU A 310 -10.35 -9.49 17.10
C GLU A 310 -9.21 -10.45 17.50
N ILE A 311 -9.29 -11.70 17.07
CA ILE A 311 -8.26 -12.72 17.35
C ILE A 311 -6.92 -12.34 16.73
N VAL A 312 -6.94 -11.96 15.45
CA VAL A 312 -5.73 -11.61 14.72
C VAL A 312 -5.12 -10.32 15.25
N TRP A 313 -5.94 -9.29 15.47
CA TRP A 313 -5.45 -8.00 15.96
C TRP A 313 -4.81 -8.09 17.35
N ARG A 314 -5.36 -8.89 18.26
CA ARG A 314 -4.73 -9.16 19.55
C ARG A 314 -3.31 -9.70 19.43
N GLN A 315 -3.05 -10.54 18.42
CA GLN A 315 -1.73 -11.10 18.17
C GLN A 315 -0.79 -10.08 17.52
N PHE A 316 -1.30 -9.28 16.58
CA PHE A 316 -0.50 -8.26 15.88
C PHE A 316 -0.07 -7.14 16.83
N SER A 317 -0.99 -6.63 17.63
CA SER A 317 -0.72 -5.54 18.58
C SER A 317 0.28 -5.90 19.68
N ALA A 318 0.50 -7.19 19.93
CA ALA A 318 1.52 -7.68 20.86
C ALA A 318 2.95 -7.70 20.27
N ARG A 319 3.11 -7.45 18.95
CA ARG A 319 4.38 -7.63 18.22
C ARG A 319 4.90 -6.32 17.67
N LYS A 320 5.81 -5.68 18.38
CA LYS A 320 6.38 -4.37 17.98
C LYS A 320 7.14 -4.41 16.66
N TYR A 321 7.76 -5.55 16.34
CA TYR A 321 8.51 -5.72 15.10
C TYR A 321 7.61 -5.72 13.85
N LEU A 322 6.31 -6.04 14.01
CA LEU A 322 5.33 -5.94 12.93
C LEU A 322 5.02 -4.46 12.69
N TRP A 323 5.68 -3.87 11.69
CA TRP A 323 5.62 -2.43 11.47
C TRP A 323 4.31 -1.93 10.87
N ALA A 324 3.56 -2.82 10.19
CA ALA A 324 2.24 -2.53 9.62
C ALA A 324 1.41 -3.78 9.44
N ALA A 325 0.08 -3.60 9.41
CA ALA A 325 -0.87 -4.63 9.00
C ALA A 325 -2.02 -3.98 8.24
N PHE A 326 -2.42 -4.59 7.10
CA PHE A 326 -3.45 -4.08 6.21
C PHE A 326 -4.56 -5.10 6.03
N VAL A 327 -5.78 -4.74 6.40
CA VAL A 327 -6.97 -5.57 6.21
C VAL A 327 -7.29 -5.68 4.71
N TRP A 328 -7.55 -6.88 4.21
CA TRP A 328 -8.12 -7.10 2.90
C TRP A 328 -9.62 -7.32 3.02
N CYS A 329 -10.45 -6.41 2.56
CA CYS A 329 -10.15 -5.03 2.17
C CYS A 329 -11.20 -4.10 2.78
N MET A 330 -11.04 -2.78 2.62
CA MET A 330 -11.89 -1.78 3.26
C MET A 330 -13.35 -1.84 2.80
N PHE A 331 -13.55 -1.99 1.50
CA PHE A 331 -14.87 -2.07 0.86
C PHE A 331 -14.91 -3.26 -0.08
N ASP A 332 -16.09 -3.83 -0.25
CA ASP A 332 -16.34 -4.85 -1.26
C ASP A 332 -16.12 -4.28 -2.67
N PHE A 333 -15.59 -5.11 -3.55
CA PHE A 333 -15.33 -4.75 -4.94
C PHE A 333 -15.76 -5.88 -5.88
N PRO A 334 -16.17 -5.59 -7.11
CA PRO A 334 -16.64 -6.61 -8.04
C PRO A 334 -15.50 -7.50 -8.53
N SER A 335 -15.75 -8.80 -8.58
CA SER A 335 -14.84 -9.79 -9.14
C SER A 335 -15.59 -10.76 -10.04
N SER A 336 -15.38 -10.68 -11.35
CA SER A 336 -16.07 -11.52 -12.33
C SER A 336 -15.71 -13.00 -12.26
N GLY A 337 -14.65 -13.36 -11.56
CA GLY A 337 -14.15 -14.74 -11.42
C GLY A 337 -14.55 -15.44 -10.13
N ARG A 338 -15.36 -14.79 -9.27
CA ARG A 338 -15.73 -15.31 -7.95
C ARG A 338 -17.24 -15.29 -7.77
N GLU A 339 -17.78 -16.39 -7.21
CA GLU A 339 -19.15 -16.49 -6.71
C GLU A 339 -19.08 -16.78 -5.21
N GLU A 340 -18.86 -15.74 -4.42
CA GLU A 340 -18.63 -15.83 -2.97
C GLU A 340 -19.71 -15.07 -2.20
N GLY A 341 -20.06 -15.57 -1.00
CA GLY A 341 -21.13 -14.97 -0.21
C GLY A 341 -22.51 -15.17 -0.84
N ASP A 342 -23.47 -14.33 -0.44
CA ASP A 342 -24.84 -14.34 -0.97
C ASP A 342 -25.23 -13.02 -1.65
N THR A 343 -24.27 -12.13 -1.79
CA THR A 343 -24.49 -10.80 -2.37
C THR A 343 -24.02 -10.72 -3.81
N ILE A 344 -24.88 -10.13 -4.63
CA ILE A 344 -24.52 -9.78 -6.00
C ILE A 344 -23.43 -8.71 -5.92
N GLY A 345 -22.21 -9.05 -6.32
CA GLY A 345 -21.12 -8.10 -6.46
C GLY A 345 -20.02 -8.12 -5.38
N GLN A 346 -19.88 -9.24 -4.68
CA GLN A 346 -18.61 -9.51 -3.96
C GLN A 346 -17.55 -10.01 -4.92
#